data_8f3ad6ad24a85229c39dd37868a28020
#
_entry.id   8f3ad6ad24a85229c39dd37868a28020
#
_cell.length_a   1.000
_cell.length_b   1.000
_cell.length_c   1.000
_cell.angle_alpha   90.00
_cell.angle_beta   90.00
_cell.angle_gamma   90.00
#
_symmetry.space_group_name_H-M   'P 1'
#
loop_
_entity.id
_entity.type
_entity.pdbx_description
1 polymer ?
#
loop_
_entity_poly.entity_id
_entity_poly.type
_entity_poly.pdbx_seq_one_letter_code
_entity_poly.pdbx_strand_id
1 'polypeptide(L)'
;AGKGLGRACAIALAEAGTNLIIISRTKKDLNEVSKKIKKLKVKCKAYVCDITNYNEIKVIINKQPKIDILINNAGNNIPEHFTKVKTKNMEYLVKINTIATFNLAQLCALKMIKSKNRKKIGGSIVNMSSQMGHVGGPIRSVYNMTKFGLEGLTKGMSLDLAKYNIRVNTVCPTFVVTPMTKKFLKSKKFKKEVLGNIPLGKFAELSDVASA
;
A
#
# COMPACT_ATOMS: atom_id res chain seq x y z
N ALA A 1 -6.22 -5.12 -0.42
CA ALA A 1 -6.84 -4.82 -1.74
C ALA A 1 -8.37 -4.74 -1.71
N GLY A 2 -9.03 -4.97 -0.55
CA GLY A 2 -10.49 -5.07 -0.48
C GLY A 2 -11.25 -3.74 -0.55
N LYS A 3 -10.66 -2.63 -0.11
CA LYS A 3 -11.29 -1.30 -0.01
C LYS A 3 -10.33 -0.17 -0.36
N GLY A 4 -10.86 1.04 -0.53
CA GLY A 4 -10.10 2.28 -0.70
C GLY A 4 -9.06 2.20 -1.82
N LEU A 5 -7.88 2.75 -1.58
CA LEU A 5 -6.79 2.81 -2.56
C LEU A 5 -6.38 1.42 -3.08
N GLY A 6 -6.23 0.42 -2.19
CA GLY A 6 -5.85 -0.92 -2.64
C GLY A 6 -6.86 -1.59 -3.57
N ARG A 7 -8.17 -1.27 -3.44
CA ARG A 7 -9.18 -1.69 -4.41
C ARG A 7 -9.04 -0.93 -5.73
N ALA A 8 -8.82 0.37 -5.68
CA ALA A 8 -8.67 1.20 -6.87
C ALA A 8 -7.45 0.76 -7.69
N CYS A 9 -6.28 0.62 -7.05
CA CYS A 9 -5.07 0.11 -7.71
C CYS A 9 -5.28 -1.29 -8.32
N ALA A 10 -5.99 -2.20 -7.61
CA ALA A 10 -6.25 -3.53 -8.14
C ALA A 10 -7.13 -3.51 -9.39
N ILE A 11 -8.12 -2.60 -9.45
CA ILE A 11 -8.99 -2.45 -10.62
C ILE A 11 -8.21 -1.81 -11.78
N ALA A 12 -7.47 -0.73 -11.55
CA ALA A 12 -6.67 -0.06 -12.57
C ALA A 12 -5.63 -1.00 -13.21
N LEU A 13 -4.92 -1.80 -12.40
CA LEU A 13 -4.00 -2.81 -12.91
C LEU A 13 -4.71 -3.91 -13.73
N ALA A 14 -5.94 -4.27 -13.36
CA ALA A 14 -6.73 -5.22 -14.13
C ALA A 14 -7.18 -4.64 -15.48
N GLU A 15 -7.58 -3.37 -15.49
CA GLU A 15 -7.92 -2.62 -16.72
C GLU A 15 -6.71 -2.51 -17.67
N ALA A 16 -5.50 -2.40 -17.11
CA ALA A 16 -4.24 -2.48 -17.83
C ALA A 16 -3.84 -3.92 -18.25
N GLY A 17 -4.71 -4.91 -18.09
CA GLY A 17 -4.47 -6.30 -18.53
C GLY A 17 -3.61 -7.15 -17.58
N THR A 18 -3.32 -6.70 -16.37
CA THR A 18 -2.47 -7.41 -15.41
C THR A 18 -3.25 -8.52 -14.70
N ASN A 19 -2.66 -9.72 -14.60
CA ASN A 19 -3.17 -10.78 -13.72
C ASN A 19 -2.85 -10.45 -12.26
N LEU A 20 -3.80 -10.71 -11.34
CA LEU A 20 -3.74 -10.20 -9.99
C LEU A 20 -3.75 -11.27 -8.91
N ILE A 21 -2.98 -11.00 -7.87
CA ILE A 21 -3.08 -11.62 -6.57
C ILE A 21 -3.53 -10.53 -5.60
N ILE A 22 -4.71 -10.68 -5.02
CA ILE A 22 -5.26 -9.72 -4.06
C ILE A 22 -5.32 -10.31 -2.67
N ILE A 23 -4.81 -9.57 -1.69
CA ILE A 23 -4.75 -10.02 -0.29
C ILE A 23 -5.47 -9.01 0.59
N SER A 24 -6.33 -9.48 1.50
CA SER A 24 -7.00 -8.67 2.52
C SER A 24 -7.58 -9.56 3.60
N ARG A 25 -7.90 -8.99 4.77
CA ARG A 25 -8.50 -9.73 5.90
C ARG A 25 -9.97 -10.07 5.71
N THR A 26 -10.69 -9.35 4.85
CA THR A 26 -12.14 -9.47 4.72
C THR A 26 -12.52 -10.23 3.45
N LYS A 27 -13.05 -11.45 3.60
CA LYS A 27 -13.47 -12.32 2.49
C LYS A 27 -14.53 -11.66 1.59
N LYS A 28 -15.53 -11.00 2.17
CA LYS A 28 -16.60 -10.31 1.43
C LYS A 28 -16.03 -9.26 0.47
N ASP A 29 -15.15 -8.38 0.97
CA ASP A 29 -14.53 -7.33 0.18
C ASP A 29 -13.67 -7.88 -0.96
N LEU A 30 -12.90 -8.94 -0.68
CA LEU A 30 -12.10 -9.63 -1.71
C LEU A 30 -12.95 -10.25 -2.80
N ASN A 31 -14.06 -10.89 -2.43
CA ASN A 31 -14.97 -11.50 -3.40
C ASN A 31 -15.58 -10.44 -4.33
N GLU A 32 -15.97 -9.28 -3.80
CA GLU A 32 -16.50 -8.17 -4.60
C GLU A 32 -15.46 -7.65 -5.60
N VAL A 33 -14.23 -7.43 -5.14
CA VAL A 33 -13.14 -6.96 -6.00
C VAL A 33 -12.77 -8.01 -7.04
N SER A 34 -12.66 -9.28 -6.63
CA SER A 34 -12.35 -10.39 -7.55
C SER A 34 -13.39 -10.55 -8.64
N LYS A 35 -14.69 -10.41 -8.32
CA LYS A 35 -15.77 -10.45 -9.32
C LYS A 35 -15.62 -9.32 -10.36
N LYS A 36 -15.26 -8.10 -9.92
CA LYS A 36 -15.01 -6.97 -10.84
C LYS A 36 -13.82 -7.22 -11.75
N ILE A 37 -12.71 -7.66 -11.18
CA ILE A 37 -11.47 -7.95 -11.93
C ILE A 37 -11.70 -9.05 -12.99
N LYS A 38 -12.41 -10.12 -12.63
CA LYS A 38 -12.71 -11.21 -13.58
C LYS A 38 -13.53 -10.77 -14.78
N LYS A 39 -14.40 -9.74 -14.64
CA LYS A 39 -15.14 -9.17 -15.78
C LYS A 39 -14.23 -8.51 -16.82
N LEU A 40 -13.02 -8.10 -16.41
CA LEU A 40 -11.98 -7.52 -17.28
C LEU A 40 -11.14 -8.59 -17.99
N LYS A 41 -11.55 -9.87 -17.97
CA LYS A 41 -10.90 -11.02 -18.63
C LYS A 41 -9.45 -11.29 -18.18
N VAL A 42 -9.04 -10.82 -17.00
CA VAL A 42 -7.75 -11.13 -16.39
C VAL A 42 -7.89 -12.13 -15.24
N LYS A 43 -6.81 -12.88 -14.96
CA LYS A 43 -6.80 -13.86 -13.86
C LYS A 43 -6.69 -13.15 -12.51
N CYS A 44 -7.51 -13.55 -11.54
CA CYS A 44 -7.49 -13.02 -10.19
C CYS A 44 -7.52 -14.14 -9.16
N LYS A 45 -6.49 -14.20 -8.31
CA LYS A 45 -6.44 -15.04 -7.11
C LYS A 45 -6.62 -14.18 -5.88
N ALA A 46 -7.57 -14.53 -5.02
CA ALA A 46 -7.88 -13.79 -3.79
C ALA A 46 -7.53 -14.64 -2.57
N TYR A 47 -6.75 -14.06 -1.65
CA TYR A 47 -6.35 -14.71 -0.40
C TYR A 47 -6.81 -13.89 0.80
N VAL A 48 -7.57 -14.54 1.69
CA VAL A 48 -7.93 -13.93 2.99
C VAL A 48 -6.75 -14.15 3.93
N CYS A 49 -6.04 -13.07 4.24
CA CYS A 49 -4.84 -13.14 5.09
C CYS A 49 -4.59 -11.78 5.74
N ASP A 50 -4.08 -11.79 6.96
CA ASP A 50 -3.46 -10.61 7.58
C ASP A 50 -2.00 -10.54 7.16
N ILE A 51 -1.60 -9.43 6.53
CA ILE A 51 -0.21 -9.26 6.05
C ILE A 51 0.83 -9.27 7.18
N THR A 52 0.42 -9.10 8.44
CA THR A 52 1.29 -9.21 9.61
C THR A 52 1.60 -10.65 10.01
N ASN A 53 0.91 -11.63 9.42
CA ASN A 53 1.20 -13.05 9.56
C ASN A 53 2.24 -13.48 8.51
N TYR A 54 3.51 -13.39 8.90
CA TYR A 54 4.64 -13.69 8.00
C TYR A 54 4.58 -15.08 7.39
N ASN A 55 4.26 -16.10 8.20
CA ASN A 55 4.26 -17.49 7.72
C ASN A 55 3.19 -17.72 6.65
N GLU A 56 2.00 -17.18 6.86
CA GLU A 56 0.90 -17.30 5.89
C GLU A 56 1.22 -16.55 4.59
N ILE A 57 1.76 -15.33 4.68
CA ILE A 57 2.21 -14.54 3.52
C ILE A 57 3.31 -15.28 2.75
N LYS A 58 4.30 -15.83 3.43
CA LYS A 58 5.37 -16.63 2.83
C LYS A 58 4.83 -17.81 2.03
N VAL A 59 3.85 -18.54 2.58
CA VAL A 59 3.18 -19.63 1.87
C VAL A 59 2.45 -19.14 0.62
N ILE A 60 1.69 -18.03 0.74
CA ILE A 60 0.95 -17.44 -0.39
C ILE A 60 1.91 -17.03 -1.51
N ILE A 61 2.98 -16.31 -1.19
CA ILE A 61 3.96 -15.82 -2.18
C ILE A 61 4.72 -16.99 -2.83
N ASN A 62 5.12 -17.98 -2.05
CA ASN A 62 5.84 -19.14 -2.59
C ASN A 62 5.02 -19.97 -3.58
N LYS A 63 3.71 -20.04 -3.39
CA LYS A 63 2.78 -20.73 -4.32
C LYS A 63 2.62 -20.02 -5.67
N GLN A 64 3.09 -18.79 -5.80
CA GLN A 64 2.98 -18.08 -7.08
C GLN A 64 4.13 -18.47 -8.01
N PRO A 65 3.85 -18.76 -9.28
CA PRO A 65 4.90 -19.09 -10.24
C PRO A 65 5.81 -17.91 -10.54
N LYS A 66 5.22 -16.69 -10.55
CA LYS A 66 5.89 -15.46 -10.96
C LYS A 66 5.26 -14.26 -10.23
N ILE A 67 6.06 -13.24 -9.95
CA ILE A 67 5.64 -11.90 -9.52
C ILE A 67 6.45 -10.89 -10.30
N ASP A 68 5.81 -9.91 -10.90
CA ASP A 68 6.43 -8.82 -11.67
C ASP A 68 6.23 -7.47 -11.01
N ILE A 69 5.08 -7.29 -10.34
CA ILE A 69 4.69 -6.02 -9.71
C ILE A 69 4.23 -6.32 -8.28
N LEU A 70 4.65 -5.49 -7.33
CA LEU A 70 4.13 -5.47 -5.97
C LEU A 70 3.60 -4.07 -5.65
N ILE A 71 2.36 -3.98 -5.19
CA ILE A 71 1.79 -2.77 -4.59
C ILE A 71 1.61 -3.02 -3.08
N ASN A 72 2.50 -2.48 -2.29
CA ASN A 72 2.42 -2.45 -0.83
C ASN A 72 1.47 -1.34 -0.38
N ASN A 73 0.19 -1.65 -0.28
CA ASN A 73 -0.83 -0.65 0.09
C ASN A 73 -1.38 -0.81 1.51
N ALA A 74 -1.27 -2.00 2.10
CA ALA A 74 -1.85 -2.23 3.42
C ALA A 74 -1.16 -1.36 4.48
N GLY A 75 -1.96 -0.71 5.30
CA GLY A 75 -1.49 0.17 6.36
C GLY A 75 -2.66 0.71 7.18
N ASN A 76 -2.33 1.33 8.30
CA ASN A 76 -3.31 1.96 9.18
C ASN A 76 -2.75 3.23 9.82
N ASN A 77 -3.66 4.04 10.37
CA ASN A 77 -3.35 5.23 11.14
C ASN A 77 -4.25 5.30 12.37
N ILE A 78 -3.66 5.52 13.54
CA ILE A 78 -4.35 5.73 14.82
C ILE A 78 -3.87 7.08 15.35
N PRO A 79 -4.67 8.16 15.18
CA PRO A 79 -4.31 9.48 15.67
C PRO A 79 -4.34 9.51 17.20
N GLU A 80 -3.21 9.83 17.82
CA GLU A 80 -3.07 10.02 19.26
C GLU A 80 -2.11 11.19 19.54
N HIS A 81 -2.39 11.97 20.57
CA HIS A 81 -1.47 12.99 21.04
C HIS A 81 -0.18 12.31 21.54
N PHE A 82 0.99 12.87 21.22
CA PHE A 82 2.29 12.22 21.48
C PHE A 82 2.43 11.71 22.91
N THR A 83 2.07 12.53 23.89
CA THR A 83 2.15 12.17 25.34
C THR A 83 1.11 11.14 25.78
N LYS A 84 0.16 10.76 24.91
CA LYS A 84 -0.93 9.81 25.21
C LYS A 84 -0.92 8.59 24.27
N VAL A 85 0.13 8.44 23.48
CA VAL A 85 0.27 7.28 22.60
C VAL A 85 0.33 6.00 23.44
N LYS A 86 -0.57 5.07 23.14
CA LYS A 86 -0.56 3.76 23.79
C LYS A 86 0.46 2.85 23.12
N THR A 87 1.32 2.21 23.91
CA THR A 87 2.36 1.29 23.42
C THR A 87 1.79 0.25 22.43
N LYS A 88 0.68 -0.38 22.75
CA LYS A 88 0.00 -1.34 21.85
C LYS A 88 -0.37 -0.78 20.49
N ASN A 89 -0.74 0.52 20.41
CA ASN A 89 -1.08 1.16 19.16
C ASN A 89 0.17 1.50 18.36
N MET A 90 1.24 1.92 19.03
CA MET A 90 2.56 2.13 18.41
C MET A 90 3.08 0.82 17.81
N GLU A 91 3.13 -0.25 18.58
CA GLU A 91 3.58 -1.57 18.12
C GLU A 91 2.75 -2.09 16.93
N TYR A 92 1.43 -1.95 17.00
CA TYR A 92 0.54 -2.32 15.91
C TYR A 92 0.82 -1.53 14.63
N LEU A 93 1.01 -0.21 14.73
CA LEU A 93 1.30 0.63 13.57
C LEU A 93 2.67 0.31 12.97
N VAL A 94 3.69 0.11 13.80
CA VAL A 94 5.03 -0.32 13.33
C VAL A 94 4.92 -1.69 12.66
N LYS A 95 4.22 -2.62 13.27
CA LYS A 95 4.04 -3.98 12.72
C LYS A 95 3.38 -3.96 11.34
N ILE A 96 2.27 -3.22 11.18
CA ILE A 96 1.53 -3.24 9.90
C ILE A 96 2.13 -2.33 8.83
N ASN A 97 2.58 -1.12 9.19
CA ASN A 97 3.04 -0.14 8.20
C ASN A 97 4.50 -0.35 7.78
N THR A 98 5.32 -0.99 8.63
CA THR A 98 6.77 -1.11 8.41
C THR A 98 7.20 -2.56 8.28
N ILE A 99 7.05 -3.36 9.33
CA ILE A 99 7.57 -4.74 9.37
C ILE A 99 6.87 -5.62 8.33
N ALA A 100 5.54 -5.58 8.27
CA ALA A 100 4.79 -6.38 7.30
C ALA A 100 5.07 -5.95 5.86
N THR A 101 5.23 -4.64 5.62
CA THR A 101 5.60 -4.08 4.31
C THR A 101 6.99 -4.56 3.89
N PHE A 102 7.99 -4.49 4.79
CA PHE A 102 9.33 -5.01 4.56
C PHE A 102 9.31 -6.50 4.20
N ASN A 103 8.65 -7.31 5.03
CA ASN A 103 8.59 -8.76 4.84
C ASN A 103 7.97 -9.14 3.49
N LEU A 104 6.86 -8.51 3.12
CA LEU A 104 6.19 -8.78 1.84
C LEU A 104 7.07 -8.32 0.67
N ALA A 105 7.70 -7.15 0.77
CA ALA A 105 8.62 -6.65 -0.23
C ALA A 105 9.80 -7.61 -0.44
N GLN A 106 10.43 -8.09 0.64
CA GLN A 106 11.54 -9.04 0.58
C GLN A 106 11.12 -10.37 -0.10
N LEU A 107 10.00 -10.95 0.32
CA LEU A 107 9.49 -12.19 -0.29
C LEU A 107 9.21 -12.02 -1.79
N CYS A 108 8.59 -10.90 -2.19
CA CYS A 108 8.31 -10.61 -3.59
C CYS A 108 9.60 -10.33 -4.38
N ALA A 109 10.53 -9.57 -3.83
CA ALA A 109 11.82 -9.29 -4.47
C ALA A 109 12.62 -10.58 -4.74
N LEU A 110 12.70 -11.48 -3.75
CA LEU A 110 13.33 -12.80 -3.91
C LEU A 110 12.67 -13.62 -5.03
N LYS A 111 11.33 -13.54 -5.14
CA LYS A 111 10.58 -14.21 -6.20
C LYS A 111 10.84 -13.55 -7.57
N MET A 112 10.89 -12.23 -7.62
CA MET A 112 11.22 -11.46 -8.82
C MET A 112 12.62 -11.81 -9.33
N ILE A 113 13.64 -11.81 -8.46
CA ILE A 113 15.05 -12.11 -8.80
C ILE A 113 15.20 -13.48 -9.44
N LYS A 114 14.48 -14.49 -8.92
CA LYS A 114 14.49 -15.87 -9.45
C LYS A 114 13.74 -16.05 -10.76
N SER A 115 13.02 -15.06 -11.26
CA SER A 115 12.25 -15.18 -12.50
C SER A 115 13.16 -15.16 -13.72
N LYS A 116 12.94 -16.11 -14.63
CA LYS A 116 13.66 -16.16 -15.91
C LYS A 116 13.49 -14.83 -16.66
N ASN A 117 14.56 -14.38 -17.30
CA ASN A 117 14.61 -13.11 -18.05
C ASN A 117 14.32 -11.84 -17.22
N ARG A 118 14.47 -11.87 -15.87
CA ARG A 118 14.21 -10.69 -15.02
C ARG A 118 14.99 -9.46 -15.48
N LYS A 119 16.27 -9.58 -15.80
CA LYS A 119 17.10 -8.46 -16.27
C LYS A 119 16.55 -7.79 -17.54
N LYS A 120 15.89 -8.55 -18.43
CA LYS A 120 15.27 -8.03 -19.65
C LYS A 120 13.91 -7.42 -19.40
N ILE A 121 13.04 -8.09 -18.59
CA ILE A 121 11.65 -7.68 -18.38
C ILE A 121 11.55 -6.61 -17.30
N GLY A 122 12.41 -6.68 -16.29
CA GLY A 122 12.34 -5.80 -15.11
C GLY A 122 11.27 -6.21 -14.10
N GLY A 123 11.24 -5.50 -12.99
CA GLY A 123 10.23 -5.61 -11.92
C GLY A 123 9.86 -4.25 -11.36
N SER A 124 8.73 -4.16 -10.66
CA SER A 124 8.32 -2.92 -10.02
C SER A 124 7.73 -3.17 -8.63
N ILE A 125 8.22 -2.43 -7.65
CA ILE A 125 7.66 -2.38 -6.30
C ILE A 125 7.21 -0.96 -6.03
N VAL A 126 5.94 -0.79 -5.67
CA VAL A 126 5.36 0.49 -5.27
C VAL A 126 4.91 0.40 -3.83
N ASN A 127 5.48 1.25 -3.00
CA ASN A 127 5.10 1.37 -1.59
C ASN A 127 4.12 2.54 -1.43
N MET A 128 2.91 2.27 -0.96
CA MET A 128 1.92 3.31 -0.66
C MET A 128 2.33 4.03 0.63
N SER A 129 3.00 5.14 0.47
CA SER A 129 3.44 6.01 1.54
C SER A 129 2.35 7.04 1.91
N SER A 130 2.71 8.24 2.16
CA SER A 130 1.85 9.39 2.47
C SER A 130 2.67 10.67 2.36
N GLN A 131 2.03 11.82 2.20
CA GLN A 131 2.69 13.10 2.46
C GLN A 131 3.34 13.12 3.86
N MET A 132 2.78 12.36 4.82
CA MET A 132 3.32 12.21 6.18
C MET A 132 4.63 11.39 6.24
N GLY A 133 5.18 10.98 5.12
CA GLY A 133 6.54 10.48 4.97
C GLY A 133 7.55 11.58 4.62
N HIS A 134 7.09 12.83 4.39
CA HIS A 134 7.91 13.98 4.01
C HIS A 134 7.69 15.19 4.93
N VAL A 135 6.51 15.27 5.57
CA VAL A 135 6.15 16.38 6.46
C VAL A 135 5.54 15.87 7.77
N GLY A 136 5.62 16.67 8.82
CA GLY A 136 4.96 16.38 10.09
C GLY A 136 3.46 16.65 10.06
N GLY A 137 2.71 15.95 10.92
CA GLY A 137 1.30 16.22 11.15
C GLY A 137 0.92 16.07 12.62
N PRO A 138 0.04 16.91 13.16
CA PRO A 138 -0.39 16.84 14.55
C PRO A 138 -1.05 15.49 14.84
N ILE A 139 -0.89 14.99 16.06
CA ILE A 139 -1.46 13.73 16.58
C ILE A 139 -1.14 12.49 15.73
N ARG A 140 -0.03 12.50 14.98
CA ARG A 140 0.36 11.41 14.05
C ARG A 140 1.83 11.01 14.17
N SER A 141 2.46 11.25 15.33
CA SER A 141 3.90 10.98 15.52
C SER A 141 4.31 9.56 15.11
N VAL A 142 3.58 8.53 15.55
CA VAL A 142 3.86 7.13 15.17
C VAL A 142 3.61 6.88 13.69
N TYR A 143 2.53 7.42 13.14
CA TYR A 143 2.24 7.28 11.70
C TYR A 143 3.32 7.95 10.86
N ASN A 144 3.74 9.17 11.22
CA ASN A 144 4.86 9.87 10.59
C ASN A 144 6.13 9.00 10.63
N MET A 145 6.52 8.52 11.82
CA MET A 145 7.67 7.64 12.00
C MET A 145 7.63 6.44 11.03
N THR A 146 6.47 5.77 10.91
CA THR A 146 6.34 4.62 10.01
C THR A 146 6.42 5.01 8.53
N LYS A 147 5.92 6.18 8.14
CA LYS A 147 5.93 6.62 6.73
C LYS A 147 7.29 7.20 6.33
N PHE A 148 7.98 7.94 7.19
CA PHE A 148 9.39 8.30 6.98
C PHE A 148 10.28 7.05 6.87
N GLY A 149 10.07 6.06 7.74
CA GLY A 149 10.76 4.77 7.65
C GLY A 149 10.51 4.06 6.31
N LEU A 150 9.30 4.16 5.75
CA LEU A 150 8.97 3.58 4.46
C LEU A 150 9.67 4.31 3.29
N GLU A 151 9.86 5.62 3.37
CA GLU A 151 10.66 6.38 2.40
C GLU A 151 12.13 5.93 2.43
N GLY A 152 12.70 5.80 3.64
CA GLY A 152 14.07 5.29 3.81
C GLY A 152 14.23 3.86 3.28
N LEU A 153 13.30 2.96 3.63
CA LEU A 153 13.26 1.59 3.12
C LEU A 153 13.22 1.57 1.58
N THR A 154 12.38 2.39 0.96
CA THR A 154 12.24 2.46 -0.50
C THR A 154 13.55 2.85 -1.18
N LYS A 155 14.26 3.86 -0.64
CA LYS A 155 15.56 4.31 -1.15
C LYS A 155 16.61 3.19 -1.06
N GLY A 156 16.73 2.53 0.11
CA GLY A 156 17.65 1.41 0.29
C GLY A 156 17.35 0.26 -0.67
N MET A 157 16.08 -0.16 -0.75
CA MET A 157 15.66 -1.23 -1.66
C MET A 157 15.93 -0.87 -3.13
N SER A 158 15.77 0.40 -3.55
CA SER A 158 15.99 0.81 -4.93
C SER A 158 17.44 0.60 -5.36
N LEU A 159 18.38 0.88 -4.47
CA LEU A 159 19.82 0.64 -4.71
C LEU A 159 20.15 -0.85 -4.73
N ASP A 160 19.68 -1.61 -3.75
CA ASP A 160 19.96 -3.04 -3.63
C ASP A 160 19.41 -3.86 -4.81
N LEU A 161 18.26 -3.46 -5.34
CA LEU A 161 17.52 -4.19 -6.37
C LEU A 161 17.80 -3.71 -7.80
N ALA A 162 18.49 -2.58 -7.98
CA ALA A 162 18.81 -2.01 -9.29
C ALA A 162 19.53 -2.99 -10.22
N LYS A 163 20.51 -3.73 -9.71
CA LYS A 163 21.27 -4.74 -10.48
C LYS A 163 20.41 -5.89 -11.05
N TYR A 164 19.20 -6.06 -10.51
CA TYR A 164 18.22 -7.04 -11.01
C TYR A 164 17.14 -6.41 -11.90
N ASN A 165 17.31 -5.14 -12.27
CA ASN A 165 16.31 -4.37 -13.02
C ASN A 165 14.94 -4.35 -12.31
N ILE A 166 14.94 -4.16 -10.99
CA ILE A 166 13.72 -4.00 -10.19
C ILE A 166 13.70 -2.56 -9.66
N ARG A 167 12.71 -1.80 -10.09
CA ARG A 167 12.47 -0.42 -9.64
C ARG A 167 11.68 -0.44 -8.34
N VAL A 168 11.99 0.46 -7.42
CA VAL A 168 11.24 0.62 -6.16
C VAL A 168 10.94 2.09 -5.96
N ASN A 169 9.65 2.42 -5.83
CA ASN A 169 9.18 3.78 -5.67
C ASN A 169 8.10 3.88 -4.61
N THR A 170 7.80 5.11 -4.18
CA THR A 170 6.66 5.44 -3.33
C THR A 170 5.62 6.22 -4.11
N VAL A 171 4.36 6.06 -3.73
CA VAL A 171 3.28 6.99 -4.03
C VAL A 171 2.84 7.59 -2.70
N CYS A 172 2.81 8.92 -2.62
CA CYS A 172 2.65 9.69 -1.38
C CYS A 172 1.38 10.54 -1.36
N PRO A 173 0.19 9.91 -1.27
CA PRO A 173 -1.06 10.65 -1.29
C PRO A 173 -1.16 11.60 -0.10
N THR A 174 -1.82 12.73 -0.31
CA THR A 174 -2.36 13.57 0.74
C THR A 174 -3.77 13.08 1.14
N PHE A 175 -4.75 13.96 1.24
CA PHE A 175 -6.11 13.56 1.60
C PHE A 175 -6.89 13.05 0.38
N VAL A 176 -7.16 11.75 0.39
CA VAL A 176 -8.00 11.06 -0.59
C VAL A 176 -9.31 10.67 0.08
N VAL A 177 -10.44 10.79 -0.62
CA VAL A 177 -11.74 10.37 -0.10
C VAL A 177 -11.82 8.84 -0.08
N THR A 178 -11.58 8.26 1.08
CA THR A 178 -11.57 6.81 1.33
C THR A 178 -12.45 6.45 2.52
N PRO A 179 -12.80 5.18 2.74
CA PRO A 179 -13.45 4.76 3.99
C PRO A 179 -12.68 5.17 5.26
N MET A 180 -11.36 5.25 5.19
CA MET A 180 -10.51 5.68 6.32
C MET A 180 -10.66 7.17 6.61
N THR A 181 -10.65 8.03 5.59
CA THR A 181 -10.67 9.49 5.73
C THR A 181 -12.07 10.06 5.88
N LYS A 182 -13.10 9.35 5.41
CA LYS A 182 -14.50 9.80 5.40
C LYS A 182 -15.02 10.23 6.78
N LYS A 183 -14.53 9.60 7.85
CA LYS A 183 -14.89 9.96 9.23
C LYS A 183 -14.41 11.37 9.61
N PHE A 184 -13.17 11.71 9.25
CA PHE A 184 -12.57 13.01 9.55
C PHE A 184 -13.17 14.13 8.68
N LEU A 185 -13.48 13.83 7.42
CA LEU A 185 -14.05 14.77 6.47
C LEU A 185 -15.51 15.18 6.76
N LYS A 186 -16.15 14.58 7.75
CA LYS A 186 -17.46 15.03 8.26
C LYS A 186 -17.39 16.37 9.01
N SER A 187 -16.24 16.70 9.62
CA SER A 187 -16.03 17.97 10.31
C SER A 187 -15.83 19.10 9.30
N LYS A 188 -16.74 20.08 9.25
CA LYS A 188 -16.62 21.26 8.36
C LYS A 188 -15.33 22.04 8.64
N LYS A 189 -14.96 22.22 9.92
CA LYS A 189 -13.72 22.91 10.35
C LYS A 189 -12.49 22.18 9.81
N PHE A 190 -12.38 20.88 10.05
CA PHE A 190 -11.27 20.06 9.56
C PHE A 190 -11.19 20.05 8.02
N LYS A 191 -12.35 19.95 7.35
CA LYS A 191 -12.41 19.98 5.88
C LYS A 191 -11.86 21.31 5.33
N LYS A 192 -12.27 22.46 5.91
CA LYS A 192 -11.80 23.79 5.51
C LYS A 192 -10.29 23.93 5.74
N GLU A 193 -9.79 23.52 6.91
CA GLU A 193 -8.36 23.54 7.25
C GLU A 193 -7.53 22.72 6.26
N VAL A 194 -7.94 21.48 5.99
CA VAL A 194 -7.21 20.61 5.06
C VAL A 194 -7.21 21.16 3.64
N LEU A 195 -8.36 21.65 3.15
CA LEU A 195 -8.46 22.22 1.80
C LEU A 195 -7.61 23.50 1.66
N GLY A 196 -7.51 24.29 2.72
CA GLY A 196 -6.66 25.50 2.72
C GLY A 196 -5.17 25.21 2.53
N ASN A 197 -4.74 23.98 2.86
CA ASN A 197 -3.37 23.52 2.66
C ASN A 197 -3.16 22.71 1.36
N ILE A 198 -4.19 22.60 0.50
CA ILE A 198 -4.09 21.93 -0.80
C ILE A 198 -4.26 22.98 -1.90
N PRO A 199 -3.18 23.37 -2.61
CA PRO A 199 -3.26 24.42 -3.62
C PRO A 199 -4.32 24.21 -4.70
N LEU A 200 -4.61 22.93 -5.06
CA LEU A 200 -5.65 22.59 -6.03
C LEU A 200 -7.08 22.78 -5.48
N GLY A 201 -7.26 23.12 -4.20
CA GLY A 201 -8.55 23.38 -3.57
C GLY A 201 -9.51 22.19 -3.51
N LYS A 202 -9.06 20.98 -3.84
CA LYS A 202 -9.87 19.75 -3.84
C LYS A 202 -9.13 18.56 -3.26
N PHE A 203 -9.89 17.63 -2.69
CA PHE A 203 -9.35 16.32 -2.30
C PHE A 203 -9.05 15.47 -3.53
N ALA A 204 -8.04 14.62 -3.42
CA ALA A 204 -7.78 13.62 -4.44
C ALA A 204 -8.87 12.54 -4.43
N GLU A 205 -9.16 12.02 -5.60
CA GLU A 205 -9.99 10.84 -5.81
C GLU A 205 -9.15 9.56 -5.81
N LEU A 206 -9.82 8.42 -5.76
CA LEU A 206 -9.13 7.12 -5.80
C LEU A 206 -8.41 6.90 -7.14
N SER A 207 -8.98 7.42 -8.23
CA SER A 207 -8.41 7.39 -9.58
C SER A 207 -7.10 8.15 -9.67
N ASP A 208 -6.99 9.32 -9.05
CA ASP A 208 -5.77 10.15 -9.09
C ASP A 208 -4.56 9.40 -8.54
N VAL A 209 -4.78 8.56 -7.52
CA VAL A 209 -3.72 7.74 -6.91
C VAL A 209 -3.50 6.43 -7.65
N ALA A 210 -4.55 5.86 -8.25
CA ALA A 210 -4.45 4.58 -8.93
C ALA A 210 -3.82 4.68 -10.31
N SER A 211 -3.83 5.89 -10.93
CA SER A 211 -3.20 6.16 -12.22
C SER A 211 -1.72 6.52 -12.12
N ALA A 212 -1.24 6.87 -10.92
CA ALA A 212 0.18 7.13 -10.66
C ALA A 212 0.96 5.83 -10.47
#